data_1ca62f63c6086d9b13927013982ad718
#
_entry.id   1ca62f63c6086d9b13927013982ad718
#
_cell.length_a   1.000
_cell.length_b   1.000
_cell.length_c   1.000
_cell.angle_alpha   90.00
_cell.angle_beta   90.00
_cell.angle_gamma   90.00
#
_symmetry.space_group_name_H-M   'P 1'
#
loop_
_entity.id
_entity.type
_entity.pdbx_description
1 polymer ?
#
loop_
_entity_poly.entity_id
_entity_poly.type
_entity_poly.pdbx_seq_one_letter_code
_entity_poly.pdbx_strand_id
1 'polypeptide(L)'
;MGIQAQPDEQGNIDESQLPTLYLPVNQTVEIKLNSRDVIHSFWIIDFLYKKDMYIGKDNYWSFTPTREGEYAGKCAELCGEYHSMMLFNVKVVSEAEYDSYLASLEAAGNTGNINEAYDRLQNLPGTGNSSEGDE
;
A
#
# COMPACT_ATOMS: atom_id res chain seq x y z
N MET A 1 3.80 2.42 -1.13
CA MET A 1 3.79 1.27 -0.21
C MET A 1 4.03 0.03 -1.06
N GLY A 2 5.12 -0.62 -0.93
CA GLY A 2 5.49 -1.77 -1.77
C GLY A 2 6.05 -2.95 -0.97
N ILE A 3 5.91 -2.92 0.36
CA ILE A 3 6.42 -4.00 1.20
C ILE A 3 5.21 -4.75 1.77
N GLN A 4 5.08 -5.99 1.39
CA GLN A 4 4.13 -6.91 1.99
C GLN A 4 4.72 -7.43 3.29
N ALA A 5 3.95 -7.41 4.38
CA ALA A 5 4.36 -8.03 5.62
C ALA A 5 4.58 -9.54 5.37
N GLN A 6 5.71 -10.05 5.84
CA GLN A 6 6.03 -11.48 5.73
C GLN A 6 5.66 -12.15 7.05
N PRO A 7 4.86 -13.23 7.02
CA PRO A 7 4.58 -13.99 8.22
C PRO A 7 5.83 -14.77 8.67
N ASP A 8 5.93 -15.01 9.97
CA ASP A 8 6.88 -15.95 10.54
C ASP A 8 6.51 -17.42 10.20
N GLU A 9 7.32 -18.37 10.64
CA GLU A 9 7.08 -19.81 10.40
C GLU A 9 5.77 -20.31 11.05
N GLN A 10 5.23 -19.59 12.01
CA GLN A 10 3.96 -19.88 12.68
C GLN A 10 2.77 -19.16 12.05
N GLY A 11 2.99 -18.34 11.02
CA GLY A 11 1.96 -17.56 10.34
C GLY A 11 1.59 -16.25 11.04
N ASN A 12 2.35 -15.81 12.04
CA ASN A 12 2.12 -14.51 12.69
C ASN A 12 2.79 -13.39 11.89
N ILE A 13 2.17 -12.21 11.89
CA ILE A 13 2.74 -11.00 11.31
C ILE A 13 3.32 -10.14 12.42
N ASP A 14 4.58 -9.75 12.25
CA ASP A 14 5.19 -8.72 13.11
C ASP A 14 4.62 -7.34 12.72
N GLU A 15 3.76 -6.80 13.56
CA GLU A 15 3.11 -5.51 13.32
C GLU A 15 4.12 -4.35 13.21
N SER A 16 5.32 -4.49 13.78
CA SER A 16 6.39 -3.50 13.67
C SER A 16 7.00 -3.41 12.26
N GLN A 17 6.82 -4.46 11.46
CA GLN A 17 7.31 -4.55 10.08
C GLN A 17 6.24 -4.19 9.03
N LEU A 18 5.05 -3.80 9.47
CA LEU A 18 3.99 -3.40 8.54
C LEU A 18 4.37 -2.10 7.80
N PRO A 19 4.06 -2.03 6.50
CA PRO A 19 4.24 -0.79 5.76
C PRO A 19 3.38 0.32 6.36
N THR A 20 3.95 1.52 6.50
CA THR A 20 3.26 2.65 7.10
C THR A 20 2.99 3.75 6.07
N LEU A 21 1.74 4.18 6.00
CA LEU A 21 1.30 5.35 5.25
C LEU A 21 1.26 6.57 6.18
N TYR A 22 2.04 7.59 5.86
CA TYR A 22 2.01 8.88 6.56
C TYR A 22 1.03 9.83 5.88
N LEU A 23 0.23 10.53 6.68
CA LEU A 23 -0.76 11.50 6.22
C LEU A 23 -0.66 12.79 7.05
N PRO A 24 -0.72 13.98 6.42
CA PRO A 24 -0.72 15.24 7.16
C PRO A 24 -2.11 15.51 7.77
N VAL A 25 -2.15 15.91 9.04
CA VAL A 25 -3.41 16.30 9.71
C VAL A 25 -3.95 17.60 9.13
N ASN A 26 -5.28 17.73 9.03
CA ASN A 26 -6.00 18.91 8.54
C ASN A 26 -5.67 19.34 7.10
N GLN A 27 -5.01 18.50 6.34
CA GLN A 27 -4.79 18.71 4.91
C GLN A 27 -5.60 17.71 4.09
N THR A 28 -6.18 18.16 3.00
CA THR A 28 -6.87 17.26 2.07
C THR A 28 -5.85 16.46 1.29
N VAL A 29 -6.00 15.14 1.33
CA VAL A 29 -5.19 14.20 0.56
C VAL A 29 -6.06 13.49 -0.47
N GLU A 30 -5.50 13.19 -1.61
CA GLU A 30 -6.09 12.31 -2.61
C GLU A 30 -5.22 11.07 -2.75
N ILE A 31 -5.84 9.90 -2.62
CA ILE A 31 -5.20 8.62 -2.86
C ILE A 31 -5.67 8.08 -4.20
N LYS A 32 -4.73 7.82 -5.09
CA LYS A 32 -4.95 7.07 -6.33
C LYS A 32 -4.78 5.59 -6.05
N LEU A 33 -5.81 4.82 -6.32
CA LEU A 33 -5.89 3.40 -6.06
C LEU A 33 -6.01 2.63 -7.37
N ASN A 34 -5.13 1.66 -7.59
CA ASN A 34 -5.28 0.66 -8.62
C ASN A 34 -4.69 -0.68 -8.18
N SER A 35 -5.04 -1.74 -8.88
CA SER A 35 -4.50 -3.07 -8.64
C SER A 35 -3.77 -3.60 -9.87
N ARG A 36 -2.76 -4.45 -9.62
CA ARG A 36 -1.98 -5.09 -10.68
C ARG A 36 -2.31 -6.57 -10.88
N ASP A 37 -3.04 -7.17 -9.95
CA ASP A 37 -3.32 -8.60 -9.94
C ASP A 37 -4.81 -8.93 -9.90
N VAL A 38 -5.49 -8.70 -8.78
CA VAL A 38 -6.91 -8.96 -8.54
C VAL A 38 -7.56 -7.72 -7.93
N ILE A 39 -8.88 -7.74 -7.73
CA ILE A 39 -9.58 -6.68 -7.03
C ILE A 39 -9.21 -6.73 -5.54
N HIS A 40 -8.84 -5.58 -4.99
CA HIS A 40 -8.64 -5.34 -3.56
C HIS A 40 -9.57 -4.23 -3.09
N SER A 41 -9.66 -4.01 -1.79
CA SER A 41 -10.31 -2.83 -1.24
C SER A 41 -9.42 -2.20 -0.18
N PHE A 42 -9.07 -0.94 -0.37
CA PHE A 42 -8.28 -0.16 0.57
C PHE A 42 -9.16 0.33 1.70
N TRP A 43 -8.82 -0.01 2.93
CA TRP A 43 -9.61 0.35 4.10
C TRP A 43 -8.72 0.77 5.27
N ILE A 44 -8.92 2.01 5.73
CA ILE A 44 -8.45 2.48 7.02
C ILE A 44 -9.65 2.38 7.96
N ILE A 45 -9.58 1.49 8.95
CA ILE A 45 -10.75 1.04 9.70
C ILE A 45 -11.47 2.20 10.38
N ASP A 46 -10.75 3.06 11.07
CA ASP A 46 -11.31 4.20 11.83
C ASP A 46 -11.83 5.35 10.95
N PHE A 47 -11.51 5.33 9.66
CA PHE A 47 -12.01 6.36 8.72
C PHE A 47 -13.41 6.02 8.19
N LEU A 48 -13.96 4.87 8.58
CA LEU A 48 -15.33 4.41 8.28
C LEU A 48 -15.66 4.37 6.78
N TYR A 49 -14.66 4.27 5.92
CA TYR A 49 -14.81 4.23 4.48
C TYR A 49 -13.78 3.30 3.85
N LYS A 50 -14.21 2.55 2.87
CA LYS A 50 -13.35 1.69 2.06
C LYS A 50 -13.55 1.98 0.58
N LYS A 51 -12.50 1.78 -0.21
CA LYS A 51 -12.51 2.05 -1.65
C LYS A 51 -11.86 0.90 -2.41
N ASP A 52 -12.57 0.40 -3.41
CA ASP A 52 -12.09 -0.71 -4.22
C ASP A 52 -10.95 -0.28 -5.15
N MET A 53 -10.04 -1.23 -5.38
CA MET A 53 -8.89 -1.12 -6.26
C MET A 53 -9.09 -2.08 -7.42
N TYR A 54 -9.25 -1.55 -8.63
CA TYR A 54 -9.52 -2.33 -9.83
C TYR A 54 -8.27 -2.51 -10.68
N ILE A 55 -8.25 -3.60 -11.46
CA ILE A 55 -7.20 -3.84 -12.45
C ILE A 55 -7.45 -2.94 -13.65
N GLY A 56 -6.39 -2.23 -14.09
CA GLY A 56 -6.42 -1.41 -15.29
C GLY A 56 -7.33 -0.17 -15.22
N LYS A 57 -7.81 0.16 -14.02
CA LYS A 57 -8.64 1.35 -13.78
C LYS A 57 -8.18 2.06 -12.50
N ASP A 58 -7.88 3.33 -12.63
CA ASP A 58 -7.61 4.19 -11.48
C ASP A 58 -8.92 4.53 -10.75
N ASN A 59 -8.90 4.40 -9.44
CA ASN A 59 -9.96 4.85 -8.55
C ASN A 59 -9.37 5.86 -7.56
N TYR A 60 -10.15 6.85 -7.15
CA TYR A 60 -9.66 7.95 -6.34
C TYR A 60 -10.49 8.10 -5.07
N TRP A 61 -9.81 8.43 -3.99
CA TRP A 61 -10.44 8.76 -2.73
C TRP A 61 -9.78 9.99 -2.13
N SER A 62 -10.56 11.07 -1.95
CA SER A 62 -10.12 12.31 -1.33
C SER A 62 -10.75 12.45 0.04
N PHE A 63 -9.97 12.81 1.03
CA PHE A 63 -10.41 13.04 2.41
C PHE A 63 -9.44 13.95 3.15
N THR A 64 -9.86 14.45 4.33
CA THR A 64 -9.04 15.27 5.20
C THR A 64 -8.96 14.61 6.58
N PRO A 65 -7.80 14.05 6.97
CA PRO A 65 -7.62 13.54 8.33
C PRO A 65 -7.70 14.70 9.34
N THR A 66 -8.53 14.57 10.36
CA THR A 66 -8.77 15.66 11.34
C THR A 66 -8.11 15.42 12.69
N ARG A 67 -7.49 14.26 12.90
CA ARG A 67 -6.96 13.87 14.19
C ARG A 67 -5.66 13.09 14.01
N GLU A 68 -4.60 13.57 14.65
CA GLU A 68 -3.33 12.85 14.74
C GLU A 68 -3.49 11.52 15.45
N GLY A 69 -2.68 10.53 15.08
CA GLY A 69 -2.69 9.22 15.70
C GLY A 69 -2.21 8.11 14.77
N GLU A 70 -2.22 6.90 15.30
CA GLU A 70 -1.92 5.68 14.57
C GLU A 70 -3.21 4.89 14.35
N TYR A 71 -3.39 4.40 13.14
CA TYR A 71 -4.60 3.72 12.69
C TYR A 71 -4.24 2.45 11.94
N ALA A 72 -5.09 1.44 12.05
CA ALA A 72 -4.93 0.19 11.32
C ALA A 72 -5.58 0.28 9.92
N GLY A 73 -4.87 -0.26 8.95
CA GLY A 73 -5.37 -0.43 7.59
C GLY A 73 -5.29 -1.88 7.13
N LYS A 74 -6.20 -2.28 6.27
CA LYS A 74 -6.22 -3.63 5.70
C LYS A 74 -6.91 -3.69 4.35
N CYS A 75 -6.72 -4.81 3.64
CA CYS A 75 -7.56 -5.16 2.51
C CYS A 75 -8.94 -5.60 2.99
N ALA A 76 -9.99 -5.10 2.37
CA ALA A 76 -11.39 -5.38 2.71
C ALA A 76 -12.15 -6.11 1.59
N GLU A 77 -11.43 -6.65 0.58
CA GLU A 77 -11.99 -7.48 -0.49
C GLU A 77 -11.20 -8.79 -0.58
N LEU A 78 -11.89 -9.93 -0.59
CA LEU A 78 -11.25 -11.24 -0.68
C LEU A 78 -10.43 -11.33 -1.97
N CYS A 79 -9.10 -11.44 -1.82
CA CYS A 79 -8.14 -11.31 -2.91
C CYS A 79 -7.18 -12.49 -3.05
N GLY A 80 -7.41 -13.57 -2.33
CA GLY A 80 -6.61 -14.78 -2.39
C GLY A 80 -6.16 -15.29 -1.02
N GLU A 81 -5.19 -16.19 -1.03
CA GLU A 81 -4.70 -16.91 0.15
C GLU A 81 -4.17 -15.98 1.25
N TYR A 82 -3.51 -14.88 0.86
CA TYR A 82 -2.92 -13.92 1.80
C TYR A 82 -3.81 -12.71 2.11
N HIS A 83 -5.10 -12.79 1.82
CA HIS A 83 -6.03 -11.68 2.06
C HIS A 83 -5.99 -11.14 3.50
N SER A 84 -5.97 -12.02 4.50
CA SER A 84 -5.91 -11.64 5.91
C SER A 84 -4.58 -11.01 6.34
N MET A 85 -3.53 -11.19 5.56
CA MET A 85 -2.18 -10.69 5.81
C MET A 85 -1.87 -9.37 5.11
N MET A 86 -2.80 -8.82 4.34
CA MET A 86 -2.64 -7.52 3.67
C MET A 86 -2.98 -6.37 4.62
N LEU A 87 -2.09 -6.17 5.59
CA LEU A 87 -2.20 -5.18 6.66
C LEU A 87 -1.22 -4.04 6.42
N PHE A 88 -1.55 -2.86 6.92
CA PHE A 88 -0.66 -1.70 6.93
C PHE A 88 -1.00 -0.77 8.10
N ASN A 89 -0.03 0.06 8.49
CA ASN A 89 -0.24 1.12 9.46
C ASN A 89 -0.48 2.46 8.76
N VAL A 90 -1.25 3.32 9.41
CA VAL A 90 -1.44 4.71 8.99
C VAL A 90 -1.05 5.61 10.15
N LYS A 91 -0.18 6.59 9.89
CA LYS A 91 0.18 7.65 10.85
C LYS A 91 -0.32 8.98 10.32
N VAL A 92 -1.28 9.55 11.03
CA VAL A 92 -1.69 10.95 10.81
C VAL A 92 -0.84 11.81 11.73
N VAL A 93 -0.05 12.69 11.14
CA VAL A 93 0.99 13.46 11.83
C VAL A 93 0.86 14.94 11.52
N SER A 94 1.58 15.78 12.28
CA SER A 94 1.69 17.21 11.99
C SER A 94 2.34 17.45 10.61
N GLU A 95 2.11 18.63 10.03
CA GLU A 95 2.75 19.03 8.77
C GLU A 95 4.28 18.95 8.86
N ALA A 96 4.85 19.45 9.95
CA ALA A 96 6.30 19.42 10.15
C ALA A 96 6.89 18.02 10.22
N GLU A 97 6.18 17.08 10.84
CA GLU A 97 6.60 15.66 10.90
C GLU A 97 6.43 15.01 9.52
N TYR A 98 5.36 15.33 8.81
CA TYR A 98 5.13 14.84 7.45
C TYR A 98 6.23 15.30 6.49
N ASP A 99 6.60 16.57 6.52
CA ASP A 99 7.70 17.13 5.71
C ASP A 99 9.05 16.48 6.04
N SER A 100 9.31 16.27 7.33
CA SER A 100 10.51 15.55 7.77
C SER A 100 10.55 14.11 7.26
N TYR A 101 9.41 13.43 7.25
CA TYR A 101 9.29 12.10 6.68
C TYR A 101 9.56 12.09 5.17
N LEU A 102 8.97 13.02 4.42
CA LEU A 102 9.23 13.16 2.97
C LEU A 102 10.71 13.42 2.69
N ALA A 103 11.36 14.31 3.45
CA ALA A 103 12.78 14.58 3.32
C ALA A 103 13.64 13.32 3.61
N SER A 104 13.22 12.48 4.56
CA SER A 104 13.90 11.22 4.85
C SER A 104 13.79 10.21 3.71
N LEU A 105 12.64 10.15 3.03
CA LEU A 105 12.46 9.30 1.86
C LEU A 105 13.34 9.77 0.69
N GLU A 106 13.40 11.08 0.46
CA GLU A 106 14.25 11.66 -0.58
C GLU A 106 15.73 11.37 -0.31
N ALA A 107 16.18 11.56 0.93
CA ALA A 107 17.56 11.27 1.34
C ALA A 107 17.93 9.78 1.18
N ALA A 108 16.95 8.89 1.33
CA ALA A 108 17.10 7.44 1.10
C ALA A 108 17.01 7.04 -0.40
N GLY A 109 16.77 8.00 -1.31
CA GLY A 109 16.59 7.73 -2.73
C GLY A 109 15.22 7.16 -3.11
N ASN A 110 14.28 7.14 -2.19
CA ASN A 110 12.91 6.67 -2.40
C ASN A 110 12.03 7.76 -3.03
N THR A 111 12.39 8.17 -4.25
CA THR A 111 11.68 9.21 -4.99
C THR A 111 11.00 8.65 -6.23
N GLY A 112 9.97 9.34 -6.70
CA GLY A 112 9.22 8.97 -7.91
C GLY A 112 8.24 7.82 -7.71
N ASN A 113 7.81 7.24 -8.79
CA ASN A 113 6.87 6.12 -8.79
C ASN A 113 7.62 4.78 -8.74
N ILE A 114 7.04 3.80 -8.08
CA ILE A 114 7.48 2.42 -8.19
C ILE A 114 7.43 2.03 -9.67
N ASN A 115 8.54 1.47 -10.15
CA ASN A 115 8.80 1.16 -11.54
C ASN A 115 7.60 0.48 -12.23
N GLU A 116 7.21 0.98 -13.39
CA GLU A 116 6.17 0.41 -14.25
C GLU A 116 6.50 -1.01 -14.73
N ALA A 117 7.78 -1.39 -14.69
CA ALA A 117 8.25 -2.74 -15.00
C ALA A 117 7.88 -3.80 -13.95
N TYR A 118 7.23 -3.42 -12.84
CA TYR A 118 6.68 -4.39 -11.90
C TYR A 118 5.46 -5.08 -12.54
N ASP A 119 5.74 -6.12 -13.32
CA ASP A 119 4.73 -6.88 -14.04
C ASP A 119 3.95 -7.78 -13.09
N ARG A 120 2.61 -7.68 -13.13
CA ARG A 120 1.69 -8.55 -12.39
C ARG A 120 1.88 -10.04 -12.71
N LEU A 121 2.40 -10.35 -13.90
CA LEU A 121 2.62 -11.72 -14.35
C LEU A 121 3.74 -12.43 -13.59
N GLN A 122 4.63 -11.70 -12.93
CA GLN A 122 5.75 -12.28 -12.17
C GLN A 122 5.30 -13.12 -10.95
N ASN A 123 4.09 -12.88 -10.46
CA ASN A 123 3.56 -13.53 -9.25
C ASN A 123 2.51 -14.61 -9.53
N LEU A 124 2.20 -14.89 -10.78
CA LEU A 124 1.26 -15.93 -11.14
C LEU A 124 2.03 -17.27 -11.37
N PRO A 125 1.64 -18.36 -10.70
CA PRO A 125 2.23 -19.67 -10.95
C PRO A 125 2.12 -20.06 -12.44
N GLY A 126 3.25 -20.39 -13.07
CA GLY A 126 3.30 -20.81 -14.47
C GLY A 126 3.47 -19.67 -15.50
N THR A 127 3.57 -18.40 -15.06
CA THR A 127 3.85 -17.26 -15.93
C THR A 127 5.31 -16.78 -15.85
N GLY A 128 6.25 -17.67 -15.57
CA GLY A 128 7.66 -17.37 -15.60
C GLY A 128 8.03 -16.72 -16.94
N ASN A 129 8.62 -15.54 -16.87
CA ASN A 129 9.08 -14.79 -18.03
C ASN A 129 10.15 -15.60 -18.76
N SER A 130 9.76 -16.29 -19.81
CA SER A 130 10.70 -16.90 -20.76
C SER A 130 11.24 -15.80 -21.68
N SER A 131 12.03 -14.88 -21.11
CA SER A 131 12.96 -14.07 -21.88
C SER A 131 14.27 -14.84 -22.02
N GLU A 132 14.23 -15.99 -22.63
CA GLU A 132 15.41 -16.55 -23.28
C GLU A 132 15.31 -16.20 -24.75
N GLY A 133 16.26 -15.38 -25.18
CA GLY A 133 16.41 -15.00 -26.56
C GLY A 133 16.66 -16.21 -27.42
N ASP A 134 16.02 -16.24 -28.55
CA ASP A 134 16.48 -16.99 -29.71
C ASP A 134 17.43 -16.11 -30.51
N GLU A 135 18.64 -16.67 -30.71
CA GLU A 135 19.67 -16.19 -31.61
C GLU A 135 19.17 -16.17 -33.07
#